data_2a0307b9cbaca0bf226e671e853e8802
#
_entry.id   2a0307b9cbaca0bf226e671e853e8802
#
_cell.length_a   1.000
_cell.length_b   1.000
_cell.length_c   1.000
_cell.angle_alpha   90.00
_cell.angle_beta   90.00
_cell.angle_gamma   90.00
#
_symmetry.space_group_name_H-M   'P 1'
#
loop_
_entity.id
_entity.type
_entity.pdbx_description
1 polymer ?
#
loop_
_entity_poly.entity_id
_entity_poly.type
_entity_poly.pdbx_seq_one_letter_code
_entity_poly.pdbx_strand_id
1 'polypeptide(L)'
;MRLKILIAVMAVGLCYGAVTPLNQDKLKDYLANGAPFDFILIDVRTSQELTSAIGNAACKPYNLAWPDQFKAEALKIPKDQTVIIYCRSGGRAANAAAFLIDNGYTNVYNAGGFMTWTGSTITPSEIKPLSLLPAPSMRAAGKK
;
A
#
# COMPACT_ATOMS: atom_id res chain seq x y z
N MET A 1 42.55 -10.11 -6.35
CA MET A 1 41.58 -10.92 -7.01
C MET A 1 40.48 -11.49 -6.14
N ARG A 2 40.59 -11.44 -4.85
CA ARG A 2 39.55 -11.94 -4.00
C ARG A 2 38.46 -10.93 -3.74
N LEU A 3 38.70 -9.71 -4.03
CA LEU A 3 37.78 -8.62 -3.70
C LEU A 3 36.47 -8.65 -4.45
N LYS A 4 36.45 -9.27 -5.59
CA LYS A 4 35.25 -9.28 -6.40
C LYS A 4 34.07 -9.92 -5.72
N ILE A 5 34.30 -10.88 -4.88
CA ILE A 5 33.24 -11.63 -4.23
C ILE A 5 32.49 -10.75 -3.24
N LEU A 6 33.24 -9.90 -2.55
CA LEU A 6 32.64 -8.99 -1.58
C LEU A 6 31.71 -8.00 -2.22
N ILE A 7 32.05 -7.55 -3.40
CA ILE A 7 31.24 -6.59 -4.11
C ILE A 7 29.87 -7.17 -4.46
N ALA A 8 29.86 -8.42 -4.86
CA ALA A 8 28.60 -9.08 -5.20
C ALA A 8 27.66 -9.16 -4.00
N VAL A 9 28.21 -9.46 -2.85
CA VAL A 9 27.39 -9.55 -1.64
C VAL A 9 26.80 -8.21 -1.27
N MET A 10 27.57 -7.16 -1.42
CA MET A 10 27.07 -5.84 -1.08
C MET A 10 25.96 -5.41 -2.02
N ALA A 11 26.04 -5.76 -3.27
CA ALA A 11 25.00 -5.41 -4.20
C ALA A 11 23.65 -6.00 -3.80
N VAL A 12 23.64 -7.19 -3.26
CA VAL A 12 22.40 -7.82 -2.80
C VAL A 12 21.77 -7.02 -1.66
N GLY A 13 22.59 -6.51 -0.78
CA GLY A 13 22.09 -5.73 0.34
C GLY A 13 21.43 -4.42 -0.04
N LEU A 14 21.63 -3.97 -1.27
CA LEU A 14 21.05 -2.72 -1.73
C LEU A 14 19.68 -2.89 -2.37
N CYS A 15 19.17 -4.10 -2.41
CA CYS A 15 17.90 -4.38 -3.07
C CYS A 15 16.68 -4.16 -2.18
N TYR A 16 16.87 -3.68 -0.98
CA TYR A 16 15.75 -3.37 -0.10
C TYR A 16 15.01 -2.15 -0.59
N GLY A 17 13.69 -2.25 -0.56
CA GLY A 17 12.85 -1.11 -0.80
C GLY A 17 12.86 -0.15 0.39
N ALA A 18 12.27 0.99 0.19
CA ALA A 18 12.04 1.97 1.23
C ALA A 18 10.64 2.54 1.07
N VAL A 19 10.05 3.03 2.17
CA VAL A 19 8.75 3.69 2.10
C VAL A 19 8.92 5.00 1.34
N THR A 20 8.08 5.19 0.33
CA THR A 20 8.09 6.43 -0.45
C THR A 20 6.91 7.29 0.00
N PRO A 21 7.15 8.54 0.41
CA PRO A 21 6.03 9.43 0.67
C PRO A 21 5.32 9.76 -0.65
N LEU A 22 4.00 9.77 -0.60
CA LEU A 22 3.19 10.12 -1.75
C LEU A 22 2.43 11.41 -1.44
N ASN A 23 2.68 12.42 -2.25
CA ASN A 23 1.97 13.68 -2.14
C ASN A 23 0.49 13.47 -2.42
N GLN A 24 -0.37 14.11 -1.63
CA GLN A 24 -1.82 13.91 -1.75
C GLN A 24 -2.39 14.49 -3.05
N ASP A 25 -1.78 15.51 -3.61
CA ASP A 25 -2.19 16.00 -4.92
C ASP A 25 -1.91 14.96 -6.00
N LYS A 26 -0.83 14.22 -5.84
CA LYS A 26 -0.52 13.12 -6.75
C LYS A 26 -1.54 11.98 -6.61
N LEU A 27 -1.93 11.67 -5.39
CA LEU A 27 -2.97 10.66 -5.18
C LEU A 27 -4.31 11.10 -5.76
N LYS A 28 -4.67 12.38 -5.63
CA LYS A 28 -5.87 12.90 -6.28
C LYS A 28 -5.82 12.69 -7.78
N ASP A 29 -4.67 12.96 -8.39
CA ASP A 29 -4.48 12.76 -9.83
C ASP A 29 -4.64 11.30 -10.20
N TYR A 30 -4.06 10.40 -9.42
CA TYR A 30 -4.20 8.96 -9.67
C TYR A 30 -5.66 8.51 -9.60
N LEU A 31 -6.42 9.04 -8.65
CA LEU A 31 -7.84 8.69 -8.53
C LEU A 31 -8.66 9.23 -9.70
N ALA A 32 -8.33 10.42 -10.17
CA ALA A 32 -9.09 11.07 -11.23
C ALA A 32 -8.72 10.56 -12.63
N ASN A 33 -7.45 10.33 -12.87
CA ASN A 33 -6.92 10.08 -14.21
C ASN A 33 -6.20 8.75 -14.38
N GLY A 34 -6.01 8.00 -13.29
CA GLY A 34 -5.24 6.77 -13.29
C GLY A 34 -3.77 7.02 -13.00
N ALA A 35 -3.12 5.99 -12.48
CA ALA A 35 -1.68 6.01 -12.20
C ALA A 35 -0.95 5.30 -13.35
N PRO A 36 0.37 5.56 -13.50
CA PRO A 36 1.16 4.84 -14.50
C PRO A 36 1.44 3.39 -14.13
N PHE A 37 0.87 2.92 -13.04
CA PHE A 37 1.03 1.55 -12.55
C PHE A 37 -0.25 1.12 -11.83
N ASP A 38 -0.42 -0.18 -11.73
CA ASP A 38 -1.47 -0.76 -10.92
C ASP A 38 -1.13 -0.59 -9.45
N PHE A 39 -2.09 -0.20 -8.64
CA PHE A 39 -1.88 -0.11 -7.20
C PHE A 39 -3.15 -0.50 -6.44
N ILE A 40 -2.95 -0.85 -5.19
CA ILE A 40 -4.05 -0.99 -4.24
C ILE A 40 -3.92 0.09 -3.18
N LEU A 41 -5.07 0.57 -2.73
CA LEU A 41 -5.16 1.61 -1.72
C LEU A 41 -5.65 0.98 -0.43
N ILE A 42 -4.95 1.21 0.68
CA ILE A 42 -5.30 0.65 1.97
C ILE A 42 -5.45 1.73 3.01
N ASP A 43 -6.61 1.75 3.63
CA ASP A 43 -6.91 2.58 4.79
C ASP A 43 -6.61 1.74 6.04
N VAL A 44 -5.68 2.18 6.87
CA VAL A 44 -5.31 1.41 8.07
C VAL A 44 -5.92 1.96 9.35
N ARG A 45 -6.97 2.77 9.22
CA ARG A 45 -7.74 3.23 10.37
C ARG A 45 -8.62 2.11 10.91
N THR A 46 -9.13 2.29 12.12
CA THR A 46 -10.10 1.35 12.67
C THR A 46 -11.45 1.50 11.97
N SER A 47 -12.28 0.46 12.04
CA SER A 47 -13.61 0.53 11.43
C SER A 47 -14.47 1.63 12.07
N GLN A 48 -14.28 1.92 13.35
CA GLN A 48 -15.02 2.97 14.04
C GLN A 48 -14.70 4.37 13.52
N GLU A 49 -13.52 4.57 12.96
CA GLU A 49 -13.12 5.86 12.39
C GLU A 49 -13.69 6.10 10.99
N LEU A 50 -14.23 5.07 10.36
CA LEU A 50 -14.62 5.13 8.96
C LEU A 50 -16.02 5.71 8.79
N THR A 51 -16.13 7.02 8.80
CA THR A 51 -17.36 7.70 8.36
C THR A 51 -17.33 7.94 6.86
N SER A 52 -16.14 8.09 6.31
CA SER A 52 -15.87 8.11 4.87
C SER A 52 -14.43 7.68 4.64
N ALA A 53 -14.08 7.38 3.40
CA ALA A 53 -12.73 6.93 3.04
C ALA A 53 -12.28 7.57 1.74
N ILE A 54 -10.97 7.65 1.53
CA ILE A 54 -10.40 8.16 0.29
C ILE A 54 -10.74 7.20 -0.84
N GLY A 55 -11.30 7.72 -1.92
CA GLY A 55 -11.61 6.90 -3.07
C GLY A 55 -12.66 7.50 -3.96
N ASN A 56 -12.97 6.78 -5.04
CA ASN A 56 -14.05 7.11 -5.95
C ASN A 56 -14.59 5.81 -6.57
N ALA A 57 -15.49 5.93 -7.53
CA ALA A 57 -16.10 4.74 -8.13
C ALA A 57 -15.08 3.84 -8.81
N ALA A 58 -14.03 4.41 -9.38
CA ALA A 58 -13.00 3.66 -10.12
C ALA A 58 -11.92 3.10 -9.20
N CYS A 59 -11.66 3.72 -8.05
CA CYS A 59 -10.59 3.31 -7.14
C CYS A 59 -11.10 3.33 -5.71
N LYS A 60 -11.35 2.17 -5.17
CA LYS A 60 -11.88 2.01 -3.81
C LYS A 60 -10.80 1.39 -2.92
N PRO A 61 -10.70 1.83 -1.66
CA PRO A 61 -9.71 1.29 -0.75
C PRO A 61 -10.17 -0.04 -0.14
N TYR A 62 -9.19 -0.78 0.38
CA TYR A 62 -9.42 -1.80 1.39
C TYR A 62 -9.26 -1.16 2.76
N ASN A 63 -9.88 -1.72 3.79
CA ASN A 63 -9.63 -1.33 5.17
C ASN A 63 -8.97 -2.49 5.90
N LEU A 64 -7.74 -2.28 6.34
CA LEU A 64 -6.98 -3.23 7.14
C LEU A 64 -6.43 -2.47 8.34
N ALA A 65 -7.16 -2.53 9.45
CA ALA A 65 -6.81 -1.75 10.63
C ALA A 65 -5.43 -2.14 11.18
N TRP A 66 -4.60 -1.14 11.40
CA TRP A 66 -3.29 -1.35 12.00
C TRP A 66 -3.42 -1.46 13.51
N PRO A 67 -2.72 -2.38 14.21
CA PRO A 67 -1.73 -3.28 13.62
C PRO A 67 -2.26 -4.69 13.31
N ASP A 68 -3.25 -5.18 14.02
CA ASP A 68 -3.54 -6.60 14.06
C ASP A 68 -4.13 -7.14 12.75
N GLN A 69 -5.17 -6.50 12.27
CA GLN A 69 -5.78 -6.93 11.01
C GLN A 69 -4.82 -6.75 9.84
N PHE A 70 -4.10 -5.64 9.82
CA PHE A 70 -3.14 -5.38 8.76
C PHE A 70 -2.07 -6.47 8.72
N LYS A 71 -1.49 -6.80 9.87
CA LYS A 71 -0.43 -7.82 9.92
C LYS A 71 -0.95 -9.20 9.51
N ALA A 72 -2.20 -9.50 9.82
CA ALA A 72 -2.77 -10.80 9.49
C ALA A 72 -3.07 -10.95 8.00
N GLU A 73 -3.49 -9.87 7.34
CA GLU A 73 -4.01 -9.94 5.98
C GLU A 73 -3.06 -9.42 4.90
N ALA A 74 -2.25 -8.41 5.23
CA ALA A 74 -1.47 -7.72 4.21
C ALA A 74 -0.39 -8.57 3.57
N LEU A 75 0.14 -9.55 4.28
CA LEU A 75 1.19 -10.41 3.72
C LEU A 75 0.67 -11.40 2.67
N LYS A 76 -0.64 -11.46 2.48
CA LYS A 76 -1.24 -12.22 1.38
C LYS A 76 -1.10 -11.50 0.05
N ILE A 77 -0.82 -10.21 0.07
CA ILE A 77 -0.64 -9.39 -1.13
C ILE A 77 0.68 -9.78 -1.79
N PRO A 78 0.73 -9.90 -3.13
CA PRO A 78 1.99 -10.18 -3.81
C PRO A 78 3.05 -9.11 -3.53
N LYS A 79 4.30 -9.54 -3.37
CA LYS A 79 5.39 -8.63 -2.99
C LYS A 79 5.69 -7.55 -4.02
N ASP A 80 5.38 -7.80 -5.28
CA ASP A 80 5.60 -6.84 -6.35
C ASP A 80 4.43 -5.87 -6.57
N GLN A 81 3.35 -6.05 -5.81
CA GLN A 81 2.19 -5.16 -5.90
C GLN A 81 2.55 -3.79 -5.34
N THR A 82 2.18 -2.75 -6.06
CA THR A 82 2.28 -1.39 -5.52
C THR A 82 1.16 -1.17 -4.51
N VAL A 83 1.53 -0.70 -3.33
CA VAL A 83 0.60 -0.50 -2.22
C VAL A 83 0.70 0.95 -1.76
N ILE A 84 -0.44 1.63 -1.71
CA ILE A 84 -0.54 3.00 -1.20
C ILE A 84 -1.34 2.93 0.10
N ILE A 85 -0.77 3.44 1.17
CA ILE A 85 -1.34 3.33 2.52
C ILE A 85 -1.61 4.71 3.09
N TYR A 86 -2.72 4.88 3.77
CA TYR A 86 -3.00 6.09 4.54
C TYR A 86 -3.72 5.75 5.84
N CYS A 87 -3.70 6.67 6.79
CA CYS A 87 -4.47 6.56 8.02
C CYS A 87 -5.12 7.91 8.33
N ARG A 88 -5.24 8.28 9.59
CA ARG A 88 -5.82 9.58 9.95
C ARG A 88 -4.80 10.71 9.80
N SER A 89 -3.58 10.52 10.31
CA SER A 89 -2.53 11.55 10.33
C SER A 89 -1.21 11.13 9.70
N GLY A 90 -1.08 9.87 9.27
CA GLY A 90 0.13 9.37 8.62
C GLY A 90 0.99 8.45 9.48
N GLY A 91 0.84 8.47 10.80
CA GLY A 91 1.70 7.70 11.71
C GLY A 91 1.51 6.19 11.61
N ARG A 92 0.26 5.75 11.67
CA ARG A 92 -0.04 4.31 11.50
C ARG A 92 0.31 3.83 10.10
N ALA A 93 0.07 4.69 9.10
CA ALA A 93 0.43 4.37 7.72
C ALA A 93 1.94 4.20 7.58
N ALA A 94 2.75 5.02 8.26
CA ALA A 94 4.19 4.87 8.24
C ALA A 94 4.62 3.52 8.83
N ASN A 95 4.02 3.12 9.94
CA ASN A 95 4.33 1.85 10.58
C ASN A 95 3.89 0.66 9.71
N ALA A 96 2.72 0.75 9.12
CA ALA A 96 2.22 -0.29 8.23
C ALA A 96 3.10 -0.43 6.99
N ALA A 97 3.52 0.69 6.40
CA ALA A 97 4.41 0.68 5.26
C ALA A 97 5.77 0.06 5.60
N ALA A 98 6.33 0.43 6.76
CA ALA A 98 7.59 -0.15 7.21
C ALA A 98 7.49 -1.66 7.42
N PHE A 99 6.37 -2.13 7.94
CA PHE A 99 6.11 -3.55 8.10
C PHE A 99 6.16 -4.28 6.75
N LEU A 100 5.56 -3.70 5.71
CA LEU A 100 5.61 -4.31 4.39
C LEU A 100 7.03 -4.31 3.83
N ILE A 101 7.77 -3.22 3.95
CA ILE A 101 9.16 -3.16 3.50
C ILE A 101 9.99 -4.25 4.19
N ASP A 102 9.82 -4.40 5.50
CA ASP A 102 10.54 -5.42 6.27
C ASP A 102 10.20 -6.84 5.81
N ASN A 103 9.06 -7.00 5.17
CA ASN A 103 8.61 -8.30 4.66
C ASN A 103 8.81 -8.46 3.16
N GLY A 104 9.65 -7.63 2.55
CA GLY A 104 10.09 -7.83 1.18
C GLY A 104 9.28 -7.11 0.11
N TYR A 105 8.36 -6.24 0.49
CA TYR A 105 7.62 -5.42 -0.47
C TYR A 105 8.51 -4.27 -0.94
N THR A 106 8.48 -3.98 -2.22
CA THR A 106 9.39 -2.99 -2.81
C THR A 106 8.71 -1.71 -3.29
N ASN A 107 7.39 -1.72 -3.45
CA ASN A 107 6.66 -0.59 -3.99
C ASN A 107 5.58 -0.13 -3.01
N VAL A 108 6.01 0.56 -1.94
CA VAL A 108 5.12 0.94 -0.84
C VAL A 108 5.17 2.43 -0.62
N TYR A 109 3.99 3.05 -0.61
CA TYR A 109 3.83 4.50 -0.47
C TYR A 109 3.02 4.83 0.76
N ASN A 110 3.42 5.89 1.45
CA ASN A 110 2.63 6.48 2.54
C ASN A 110 2.01 7.78 2.02
N ALA A 111 0.70 7.80 1.92
CA ALA A 111 -0.05 8.96 1.43
C ALA A 111 -0.55 9.86 2.57
N GLY A 112 -0.03 9.68 3.77
CA GLY A 112 -0.35 10.57 4.89
C GLY A 112 -1.67 10.25 5.54
N GLY A 113 -2.51 11.25 5.72
CA GLY A 113 -3.70 11.09 6.52
C GLY A 113 -4.95 11.71 5.94
N PHE A 114 -6.06 11.11 6.34
CA PHE A 114 -7.39 11.57 5.94
C PHE A 114 -7.68 12.99 6.43
N MET A 115 -7.06 13.39 7.54
CA MET A 115 -7.25 14.75 8.10
C MET A 115 -6.95 15.86 7.12
N THR A 116 -5.98 15.66 6.24
CA THR A 116 -5.56 16.69 5.28
C THR A 116 -6.07 16.42 3.88
N TRP A 117 -6.87 15.37 3.72
CA TRP A 117 -7.38 14.99 2.40
C TRP A 117 -8.48 15.93 1.93
N THR A 118 -8.34 16.41 0.72
CA THR A 118 -9.34 17.33 0.10
C THR A 118 -9.90 16.78 -1.20
N GLY A 119 -9.59 15.52 -1.53
CA GLY A 119 -10.06 14.89 -2.75
C GLY A 119 -11.37 14.12 -2.55
N SER A 120 -11.68 13.25 -3.48
CA SER A 120 -12.90 12.47 -3.47
C SER A 120 -12.92 11.45 -2.33
N THR A 121 -14.11 11.18 -1.82
CA THR A 121 -14.34 10.19 -0.77
C THR A 121 -15.50 9.29 -1.14
N ILE A 122 -15.52 8.11 -0.52
CA ILE A 122 -16.60 7.13 -0.67
C ILE A 122 -17.19 6.84 0.71
N THR A 123 -18.35 6.21 0.73
CA THR A 123 -18.99 5.76 1.97
C THR A 123 -18.37 4.43 2.41
N PRO A 124 -18.49 4.08 3.71
CA PRO A 124 -17.93 2.80 4.18
C PRO A 124 -18.46 1.58 3.44
N SER A 125 -19.70 1.62 2.96
CA SER A 125 -20.29 0.49 2.23
C SER A 125 -19.62 0.23 0.88
N GLU A 126 -18.87 1.20 0.36
CA GLU A 126 -18.17 1.06 -0.92
C GLU A 126 -16.74 0.57 -0.77
N ILE A 127 -16.26 0.35 0.44
CA ILE A 127 -14.92 -0.20 0.68
C ILE A 127 -14.88 -1.62 0.14
N LYS A 128 -13.78 -1.98 -0.51
CA LYS A 128 -13.62 -3.30 -1.11
C LYS A 128 -13.56 -4.39 -0.04
N PRO A 129 -14.28 -5.49 -0.24
CA PRO A 129 -14.17 -6.62 0.68
C PRO A 129 -12.79 -7.28 0.57
N LEU A 130 -12.32 -7.84 1.69
CA LEU A 130 -10.99 -8.46 1.74
C LEU A 130 -10.84 -9.64 0.80
N SER A 131 -11.94 -10.26 0.43
CA SER A 131 -11.92 -11.37 -0.54
C SER A 131 -11.39 -10.96 -1.91
N LEU A 132 -11.35 -9.66 -2.20
CA LEU A 132 -10.83 -9.15 -3.46
C LEU A 132 -9.35 -8.78 -3.40
N LEU A 133 -8.69 -8.95 -2.26
CA LEU A 133 -7.24 -8.70 -2.19
C LEU A 133 -6.51 -9.62 -3.15
N PRO A 134 -5.57 -9.10 -3.93
CA PRO A 134 -4.76 -9.95 -4.81
C PRO A 134 -4.01 -10.99 -4.01
N ALA A 135 -3.84 -12.18 -4.58
CA ALA A 135 -3.11 -13.26 -3.95
C ALA A 135 -1.94 -13.67 -4.85
N PRO A 136 -0.82 -14.12 -4.26
CA PRO A 136 0.35 -14.50 -5.05
C PRO A 136 0.07 -15.59 -6.09
N SER A 137 -0.73 -16.57 -5.72
CA SER A 137 -1.04 -17.67 -6.64
C SER A 137 -1.80 -17.20 -7.87
N MET A 138 -2.65 -16.21 -7.73
CA MET A 138 -3.39 -15.67 -8.86
C MET A 138 -2.49 -14.90 -9.80
N ARG A 139 -1.53 -14.15 -9.24
CA ARG A 139 -0.55 -13.43 -10.06
C ARG A 139 0.36 -14.37 -10.81
N ALA A 140 0.81 -15.41 -10.15
CA ALA A 140 1.67 -16.40 -10.78
C ALA A 140 0.96 -17.09 -11.95
N ALA A 141 -0.29 -17.43 -11.77
CA ALA A 141 -1.08 -18.05 -12.85
C ALA A 141 -1.28 -17.09 -14.01
N GLY A 142 -1.50 -15.82 -13.72
CA GLY A 142 -1.70 -14.83 -14.78
C GLY A 142 -0.50 -14.57 -15.65
N LYS A 143 0.68 -14.98 -15.23
CA LYS A 143 1.90 -14.79 -16.01
C LYS A 143 2.12 -15.86 -17.07
N LYS A 144 1.37 -16.91 -17.02
CA LYS A 144 1.46 -17.94 -18.04
C LYS A 144 0.76 -17.53 -19.31
#